data_e4422383e42dbd23e471d482b4fa7b9d
#
_entry.id   e4422383e42dbd23e471d482b4fa7b9d
#
_cell.length_a   1.000
_cell.length_b   1.000
_cell.length_c   1.000
_cell.angle_alpha   90.00
_cell.angle_beta   90.00
_cell.angle_gamma   90.00
#
_symmetry.space_group_name_H-M   'P 1'
#
loop_
_entity.id
_entity.type
_entity.pdbx_description
1 polymer ?
#
loop_
_entity_poly.entity_id
_entity_poly.type
_entity_poly.pdbx_seq_one_letter_code
_entity_poly.pdbx_strand_id
1 'polypeptide(L)'
;MAKLDAVTLEVIRNALPAVANEMAADLQRTSYNMMIYEVRDFCTALVGLDGELISQNVGGVSHFVADLGVVITDGLKRYGRAGFKPGDVIITNHQAVAGQHLNNVVIYSPYFYKGELLMFTMVRAHWIDVGGMSTGFGAGPTVADPWMEGLQLDQLKIYEVRDFCTALVGLEGELIA
;
A
#
# COMPACT_ATOMS: atom_id res chain seq x y z
N MET A 1 11.03 -17.43 24.75
CA MET A 1 10.49 -16.09 24.43
C MET A 1 10.39 -15.29 25.72
N ALA A 2 11.02 -14.11 25.79
CA ALA A 2 10.82 -13.20 26.92
C ALA A 2 9.34 -12.76 26.89
N LYS A 3 8.65 -12.88 28.03
CA LYS A 3 7.28 -12.44 28.18
C LYS A 3 7.30 -10.90 28.21
N LEU A 4 6.70 -10.25 27.21
CA LEU A 4 6.52 -8.79 27.23
C LEU A 4 5.69 -8.41 28.46
N ASP A 5 6.10 -7.35 29.16
CA ASP A 5 5.29 -6.79 30.22
C ASP A 5 4.06 -6.06 29.63
N ALA A 6 3.03 -5.90 30.46
CA ALA A 6 1.76 -5.34 30.03
C ALA A 6 1.87 -3.88 29.54
N VAL A 7 2.77 -3.10 30.11
CA VAL A 7 2.97 -1.69 29.73
C VAL A 7 3.60 -1.63 28.34
N THR A 8 4.66 -2.39 28.09
CA THR A 8 5.32 -2.47 26.77
C THR A 8 4.34 -2.94 25.71
N LEU A 9 3.51 -3.94 26.01
CA LEU A 9 2.50 -4.43 25.07
C LEU A 9 1.48 -3.33 24.73
N GLU A 10 1.01 -2.58 25.72
CA GLU A 10 0.04 -1.51 25.50
C GLU A 10 0.65 -0.34 24.70
N VAL A 11 1.92 0.00 24.95
CA VAL A 11 2.64 1.00 24.16
C VAL A 11 2.70 0.58 22.69
N ILE A 12 3.06 -0.66 22.40
CA ILE A 12 3.11 -1.19 21.02
C ILE A 12 1.71 -1.15 20.37
N ARG A 13 0.67 -1.60 21.08
CA ARG A 13 -0.71 -1.61 20.56
C ARG A 13 -1.20 -0.22 20.16
N ASN A 14 -0.80 0.81 20.90
CA ASN A 14 -1.18 2.19 20.58
C ASN A 14 -0.27 2.83 19.52
N ALA A 15 0.99 2.42 19.43
CA ALA A 15 1.94 2.93 18.45
C ALA A 15 1.60 2.50 17.02
N LEU A 16 1.15 1.25 16.80
CA LEU A 16 0.86 0.73 15.47
C LEU A 16 -0.25 1.50 14.74
N PRO A 17 -1.42 1.81 15.37
CA PRO A 17 -2.41 2.70 14.76
C PRO A 17 -1.88 4.13 14.54
N ALA A 18 -1.03 4.64 15.42
CA ALA A 18 -0.42 5.97 15.25
C ALA A 18 0.44 6.03 13.98
N VAL A 19 1.25 5.00 13.71
CA VAL A 19 2.04 4.90 12.47
C VAL A 19 1.14 4.90 11.24
N ALA A 20 0.07 4.10 11.22
CA ALA A 20 -0.84 4.08 10.09
C ALA A 20 -1.54 5.44 9.87
N ASN A 21 -1.90 6.15 10.95
CA ASN A 21 -2.48 7.49 10.85
C ASN A 21 -1.46 8.54 10.37
N GLU A 22 -0.20 8.44 10.76
CA GLU A 22 0.88 9.30 10.29
C GLU A 22 1.11 9.11 8.79
N MET A 23 1.21 7.86 8.32
CA MET A 23 1.28 7.54 6.90
C MET A 23 0.12 8.17 6.12
N ALA A 24 -1.11 8.10 6.64
CA ALA A 24 -2.29 8.69 6.01
C ALA A 24 -2.23 10.22 5.96
N ALA A 25 -1.79 10.86 7.04
CA ALA A 25 -1.65 12.30 7.11
C ALA A 25 -0.59 12.81 6.12
N ASP A 26 0.53 12.11 6.03
CA ASP A 26 1.61 12.46 5.10
C ASP A 26 1.18 12.26 3.64
N LEU A 27 0.54 11.14 3.32
CA LEU A 27 -0.01 10.90 1.99
C LEU A 27 -0.99 12.01 1.59
N GLN A 28 -1.91 12.37 2.48
CA GLN A 28 -2.89 13.42 2.22
C GLN A 28 -2.24 14.79 2.03
N ARG A 29 -1.27 15.14 2.89
CA ARG A 29 -0.58 16.43 2.88
C ARG A 29 0.29 16.63 1.64
N THR A 30 0.88 15.55 1.12
CA THR A 30 1.84 15.60 0.00
C THR A 30 1.20 15.30 -1.36
N SER A 31 -0.05 14.83 -1.39
CA SER A 31 -0.71 14.48 -2.64
C SER A 31 -1.24 15.70 -3.40
N TYR A 32 -1.06 15.68 -4.72
CA TYR A 32 -1.70 16.61 -5.66
C TYR A 32 -2.99 16.05 -6.28
N ASN A 33 -3.32 14.79 -5.98
CA ASN A 33 -4.53 14.13 -6.46
C ASN A 33 -5.70 14.43 -5.52
N MET A 34 -6.73 15.10 -6.01
CA MET A 34 -7.91 15.46 -5.22
C MET A 34 -8.63 14.24 -4.61
N MET A 35 -8.56 13.08 -5.25
CA MET A 35 -9.12 11.84 -4.71
C MET A 35 -8.43 11.45 -3.39
N ILE A 36 -7.18 11.83 -3.22
CA ILE A 36 -6.40 11.57 -2.00
C ILE A 36 -6.54 12.71 -1.00
N TYR A 37 -6.19 13.96 -1.37
CA TYR A 37 -6.12 15.03 -0.39
C TYR A 37 -7.49 15.55 0.07
N GLU A 38 -8.54 15.46 -0.76
CA GLU A 38 -9.88 15.99 -0.45
C GLU A 38 -10.90 14.88 -0.21
N VAL A 39 -11.10 14.00 -1.19
CA VAL A 39 -12.07 12.90 -1.11
C VAL A 39 -11.64 11.83 -0.11
N ARG A 40 -10.32 11.66 0.10
CA ARG A 40 -9.70 10.66 0.97
C ARG A 40 -9.99 9.22 0.53
N ASP A 41 -10.02 9.01 -0.78
CA ASP A 41 -10.22 7.69 -1.36
C ASP A 41 -8.93 6.86 -1.33
N PHE A 42 -8.50 6.56 -0.12
CA PHE A 42 -7.33 5.75 0.17
C PHE A 42 -7.42 5.05 1.53
N CYS A 43 -6.55 4.10 1.76
CA CYS A 43 -6.21 3.59 3.08
C CYS A 43 -4.71 3.38 3.21
N THR A 44 -4.22 3.43 4.45
CA THR A 44 -2.87 3.03 4.84
C THR A 44 -2.97 1.92 5.87
N ALA A 45 -2.07 0.95 5.81
CA ALA A 45 -2.14 -0.21 6.69
C ALA A 45 -0.76 -0.80 6.99
N LEU A 46 -0.71 -1.54 8.09
CA LEU A 46 0.36 -2.46 8.44
C LEU A 46 -0.21 -3.87 8.32
N VAL A 47 0.45 -4.71 7.53
CA VAL A 47 -0.02 -6.08 7.23
C VAL A 47 1.08 -7.08 7.55
N GLY A 48 0.74 -8.13 8.26
CA GLY A 48 1.68 -9.17 8.66
C GLY A 48 1.99 -10.19 7.57
N LEU A 49 2.87 -11.11 7.88
CA LEU A 49 3.40 -12.08 6.91
C LEU A 49 2.39 -13.13 6.46
N ASP A 50 1.35 -13.35 7.23
CA ASP A 50 0.26 -14.28 6.89
C ASP A 50 -0.96 -13.55 6.29
N GLY A 51 -0.78 -12.25 5.96
CA GLY A 51 -1.83 -11.40 5.40
C GLY A 51 -2.79 -10.82 6.42
N GLU A 52 -2.50 -10.98 7.72
CA GLU A 52 -3.31 -10.41 8.79
C GLU A 52 -3.16 -8.89 8.84
N LEU A 53 -4.28 -8.18 8.98
CA LEU A 53 -4.29 -6.75 9.22
C LEU A 53 -3.82 -6.47 10.65
N ILE A 54 -2.64 -5.87 10.79
CA ILE A 54 -2.09 -5.46 12.09
C ILE A 54 -2.70 -4.14 12.53
N SER A 55 -2.76 -3.17 11.63
CA SER A 55 -3.30 -1.84 11.89
C SER A 55 -3.68 -1.13 10.58
N GLN A 56 -4.57 -0.14 10.70
CA GLN A 56 -4.98 0.74 9.59
C GLN A 56 -5.20 2.15 10.11
N ASN A 57 -5.21 3.13 9.20
CA ASN A 57 -5.57 4.50 9.54
C ASN A 57 -7.06 4.64 9.89
N VAL A 58 -7.37 5.57 10.77
CA VAL A 58 -8.75 5.97 11.06
C VAL A 58 -9.36 6.66 9.82
N GLY A 59 -10.58 6.27 9.45
CA GLY A 59 -11.26 6.82 8.28
C GLY A 59 -10.76 6.27 6.94
N GLY A 60 -9.91 5.24 6.95
CA GLY A 60 -9.53 4.51 5.74
C GLY A 60 -10.73 3.83 5.09
N VAL A 61 -10.71 3.76 3.77
CA VAL A 61 -11.80 3.16 2.98
C VAL A 61 -11.87 1.66 3.26
N SER A 62 -12.96 1.21 3.85
CA SER A 62 -13.07 -0.16 4.41
C SER A 62 -12.94 -1.26 3.35
N HIS A 63 -13.49 -1.07 2.15
CA HIS A 63 -13.36 -2.06 1.07
C HIS A 63 -11.94 -2.12 0.49
N PHE A 64 -11.12 -1.07 0.68
CA PHE A 64 -9.70 -1.12 0.32
C PHE A 64 -8.88 -1.97 1.29
N VAL A 65 -9.27 -1.95 2.54
CA VAL A 65 -8.55 -2.69 3.59
C VAL A 65 -8.80 -4.20 3.50
N ALA A 66 -9.99 -4.59 3.06
CA ALA A 66 -10.46 -5.98 3.13
C ALA A 66 -9.58 -6.98 2.35
N ASP A 67 -8.91 -6.55 1.28
CA ASP A 67 -8.11 -7.41 0.40
C ASP A 67 -6.60 -7.14 0.44
N LEU A 68 -6.12 -6.23 1.30
CA LEU A 68 -4.68 -5.95 1.44
C LEU A 68 -3.88 -7.19 1.83
N GLY A 69 -4.43 -8.05 2.68
CA GLY A 69 -3.82 -9.31 3.06
C GLY A 69 -3.58 -10.24 1.88
N VAL A 70 -4.51 -10.28 0.92
CA VAL A 70 -4.37 -11.08 -0.30
C VAL A 70 -3.20 -10.58 -1.15
N VAL A 71 -3.02 -9.27 -1.26
CA VAL A 71 -1.88 -8.67 -1.98
C VAL A 71 -0.55 -9.10 -1.38
N ILE A 72 -0.42 -9.09 -0.05
CA ILE A 72 0.81 -9.51 0.64
C ILE A 72 1.05 -11.01 0.48
N THR A 73 0.03 -11.84 0.66
CA THR A 73 0.19 -13.30 0.51
C THR A 73 0.55 -13.69 -0.92
N ASP A 74 0.02 -13.01 -1.93
CA ASP A 74 0.43 -13.20 -3.32
C ASP A 74 1.88 -12.76 -3.57
N GLY A 75 2.28 -11.59 -3.07
CA GLY A 75 3.66 -11.11 -3.15
C GLY A 75 4.64 -12.08 -2.48
N LEU A 76 4.33 -12.57 -1.29
CA LEU A 76 5.14 -13.58 -0.58
C LEU A 76 5.20 -14.92 -1.30
N LYS A 77 4.11 -15.33 -1.97
CA LYS A 77 4.09 -16.54 -2.80
C LYS A 77 5.01 -16.41 -4.01
N ARG A 78 5.08 -15.23 -4.63
CA ARG A 78 5.90 -14.98 -5.82
C ARG A 78 7.38 -14.82 -5.50
N TYR A 79 7.70 -14.02 -4.50
CA TYR A 79 9.09 -13.65 -4.18
C TYR A 79 9.72 -14.49 -3.06
N GLY A 80 8.90 -15.13 -2.24
CA GLY A 80 9.36 -15.71 -0.98
C GLY A 80 9.83 -14.65 0.01
N ARG A 81 9.97 -15.00 1.29
CA ARG A 81 10.47 -14.06 2.32
C ARG A 81 11.88 -13.54 2.01
N ALA A 82 12.76 -14.42 1.50
CA ALA A 82 14.12 -14.07 1.14
C ALA A 82 14.25 -13.18 -0.11
N GLY A 83 13.18 -13.10 -0.90
CA GLY A 83 13.12 -12.23 -2.07
C GLY A 83 12.87 -10.76 -1.75
N PHE A 84 12.44 -10.44 -0.52
CA PHE A 84 12.29 -9.05 -0.08
C PHE A 84 13.56 -8.56 0.60
N LYS A 85 13.91 -7.29 0.37
CA LYS A 85 15.06 -6.61 0.97
C LYS A 85 14.63 -5.26 1.55
N PRO A 86 15.37 -4.75 2.55
CA PRO A 86 15.16 -3.38 3.02
C PRO A 86 15.25 -2.38 1.86
N GLY A 87 14.25 -1.50 1.76
CA GLY A 87 14.17 -0.50 0.67
C GLY A 87 13.43 -0.97 -0.59
N ASP A 88 13.02 -2.24 -0.67
CA ASP A 88 12.14 -2.67 -1.75
C ASP A 88 10.80 -1.93 -1.68
N VAL A 89 10.32 -1.49 -2.84
CA VAL A 89 8.97 -0.95 -3.02
C VAL A 89 8.28 -1.76 -4.11
N ILE A 90 7.10 -2.24 -3.83
CA ILE A 90 6.31 -3.05 -4.76
C ILE A 90 5.03 -2.31 -5.09
N ILE A 91 4.66 -2.30 -6.37
CA ILE A 91 3.42 -1.70 -6.87
C ILE A 91 2.57 -2.76 -7.55
N THR A 92 1.27 -2.73 -7.30
CA THR A 92 0.30 -3.59 -7.98
C THR A 92 -1.08 -2.93 -8.04
N ASN A 93 -1.82 -3.21 -9.11
CA ASN A 93 -3.24 -2.93 -9.24
C ASN A 93 -3.95 -4.08 -9.95
N HIS A 94 -3.28 -5.24 -10.09
CA HIS A 94 -3.77 -6.35 -10.89
C HIS A 94 -5.07 -6.92 -10.30
N GLN A 95 -6.14 -6.93 -11.10
CA GLN A 95 -7.49 -7.30 -10.65
C GLN A 95 -7.61 -8.74 -10.17
N ALA A 96 -6.82 -9.67 -10.73
CA ALA A 96 -6.81 -11.06 -10.29
C ALA A 96 -6.27 -11.24 -8.85
N VAL A 97 -5.53 -10.26 -8.33
CA VAL A 97 -5.00 -10.26 -6.97
C VAL A 97 -5.83 -9.36 -6.06
N ALA A 98 -6.02 -8.11 -6.46
CA ALA A 98 -6.63 -7.09 -5.63
C ALA A 98 -8.16 -6.94 -5.81
N GLY A 99 -8.75 -7.59 -6.81
CA GLY A 99 -10.20 -7.70 -6.98
C GLY A 99 -10.97 -6.42 -7.30
N GLN A 100 -10.28 -5.31 -7.61
CA GLN A 100 -10.89 -4.00 -7.82
C GLN A 100 -10.44 -3.39 -9.16
N HIS A 101 -11.03 -2.24 -9.55
CA HIS A 101 -10.65 -1.57 -10.79
C HIS A 101 -9.20 -1.04 -10.72
N LEU A 102 -8.56 -0.88 -11.89
CA LEU A 102 -7.11 -0.63 -11.98
C LEU A 102 -6.66 0.69 -11.37
N ASN A 103 -7.55 1.66 -11.21
CA ASN A 103 -7.24 2.93 -10.56
C ASN A 103 -6.90 2.75 -9.06
N ASN A 104 -7.32 1.66 -8.42
CA ASN A 104 -7.02 1.38 -7.03
C ASN A 104 -5.63 0.74 -6.90
N VAL A 105 -4.61 1.59 -6.94
CA VAL A 105 -3.21 1.17 -6.91
C VAL A 105 -2.75 0.91 -5.49
N VAL A 106 -2.10 -0.22 -5.28
CA VAL A 106 -1.43 -0.59 -4.03
C VAL A 106 0.07 -0.41 -4.18
N ILE A 107 0.67 0.27 -3.19
CA ILE A 107 2.13 0.32 -3.01
C ILE A 107 2.43 -0.22 -1.63
N TYR A 108 3.44 -1.10 -1.53
CA TYR A 108 3.84 -1.65 -0.25
C TYR A 108 5.35 -1.86 -0.14
N SER A 109 5.86 -1.83 1.08
CA SER A 109 7.27 -2.00 1.41
C SER A 109 7.45 -2.98 2.57
N PRO A 110 8.48 -3.84 2.55
CA PRO A 110 8.80 -4.73 3.65
C PRO A 110 9.43 -3.96 4.82
N TYR A 111 8.98 -4.25 6.02
CA TYR A 111 9.60 -3.74 7.24
C TYR A 111 10.45 -4.81 7.92
N PHE A 112 11.72 -4.48 8.15
CA PHE A 112 12.69 -5.35 8.80
C PHE A 112 13.07 -4.84 10.19
N TYR A 113 13.19 -5.76 11.13
CA TYR A 113 13.78 -5.47 12.43
C TYR A 113 14.88 -6.47 12.75
N LYS A 114 16.08 -5.98 13.05
CA LYS A 114 17.28 -6.81 13.30
C LYS A 114 17.56 -7.85 12.21
N GLY A 115 17.28 -7.50 10.97
CA GLY A 115 17.48 -8.37 9.81
C GLY A 115 16.34 -9.37 9.52
N GLU A 116 15.30 -9.39 10.33
CA GLU A 116 14.12 -10.24 10.10
C GLU A 116 12.97 -9.43 9.49
N LEU A 117 12.36 -9.96 8.44
CA LEU A 117 11.14 -9.41 7.86
C LEU A 117 9.98 -9.65 8.83
N LEU A 118 9.35 -8.57 9.30
CA LEU A 118 8.27 -8.65 10.29
C LEU A 118 6.88 -8.39 9.70
N MET A 119 6.75 -7.43 8.82
CA MET A 119 5.47 -6.98 8.27
C MET A 119 5.70 -6.14 7.03
N PHE A 120 4.62 -5.64 6.45
CA PHE A 120 4.64 -4.70 5.34
C PHE A 120 3.87 -3.44 5.70
N THR A 121 4.40 -2.29 5.29
CA THR A 121 3.67 -1.03 5.25
C THR A 121 2.99 -0.92 3.90
N MET A 122 1.73 -0.48 3.86
CA MET A 122 0.92 -0.46 2.64
C MET A 122 0.14 0.82 2.51
N VAL A 123 0.02 1.28 1.28
CA VAL A 123 -0.91 2.32 0.85
C VAL A 123 -1.74 1.77 -0.30
N ARG A 124 -3.04 1.94 -0.25
CA ARG A 124 -3.93 1.78 -1.40
C ARG A 124 -4.66 3.08 -1.64
N ALA A 125 -4.60 3.58 -2.86
CA ALA A 125 -5.18 4.86 -3.19
C ALA A 125 -5.76 4.86 -4.61
N HIS A 126 -6.85 5.61 -4.80
CA HIS A 126 -7.45 5.81 -6.10
C HIS A 126 -6.64 6.81 -6.93
N TRP A 127 -6.06 6.33 -8.03
CA TRP A 127 -5.38 7.17 -9.02
C TRP A 127 -6.37 7.62 -10.07
N ILE A 128 -6.31 8.91 -10.45
CA ILE A 128 -7.23 9.48 -11.44
C ILE A 128 -6.98 8.90 -12.83
N ASP A 129 -5.71 8.59 -13.14
CA ASP A 129 -5.30 8.10 -14.45
C ASP A 129 -4.29 6.97 -14.33
N VAL A 130 -4.55 5.87 -14.97
CA VAL A 130 -3.66 4.71 -15.10
C VAL A 130 -3.43 4.36 -16.58
N GLY A 131 -3.65 5.32 -17.50
CA GLY A 131 -3.40 5.18 -18.93
C GLY A 131 -4.49 4.45 -19.71
N GLY A 132 -5.72 4.43 -19.21
CA GLY A 132 -6.87 3.83 -19.89
C GLY A 132 -7.55 4.74 -20.91
N MET A 133 -8.68 4.28 -21.43
CA MET A 133 -9.50 5.03 -22.40
C MET A 133 -10.11 6.31 -21.79
N SER A 134 -10.31 6.32 -20.48
CA SER A 134 -10.86 7.45 -19.75
C SER A 134 -10.16 7.62 -18.42
N THR A 135 -10.04 8.87 -17.98
CA THR A 135 -9.56 9.22 -16.64
C THR A 135 -10.70 9.23 -15.63
N GLY A 136 -10.38 9.29 -14.35
CA GLY A 136 -11.35 9.38 -13.26
C GLY A 136 -11.63 8.07 -12.58
N PHE A 137 -12.88 7.63 -12.53
CA PHE A 137 -13.28 6.41 -11.83
C PHE A 137 -13.09 5.10 -12.63
N GLY A 138 -12.29 5.12 -13.68
CA GLY A 138 -11.89 3.95 -14.45
C GLY A 138 -12.97 3.44 -15.38
N ALA A 139 -13.91 2.68 -14.88
CA ALA A 139 -14.90 2.03 -15.70
C ALA A 139 -16.11 2.92 -16.03
N GLY A 140 -16.06 3.62 -17.15
CA GLY A 140 -17.28 4.16 -17.76
C GLY A 140 -18.12 3.04 -18.41
N PRO A 141 -19.37 3.31 -18.81
CA PRO A 141 -20.25 2.31 -19.41
C PRO A 141 -19.74 1.71 -20.74
N THR A 142 -18.71 2.30 -21.31
CA THR A 142 -18.06 1.85 -22.55
C THR A 142 -16.82 0.99 -22.33
N VAL A 143 -16.34 0.86 -21.08
CA VAL A 143 -15.18 0.03 -20.72
C VAL A 143 -15.64 -1.40 -20.56
N ALA A 144 -15.24 -2.27 -21.48
CA ALA A 144 -15.71 -3.65 -21.55
C ALA A 144 -14.72 -4.67 -20.98
N ASP A 145 -13.45 -4.29 -20.83
CA ASP A 145 -12.42 -5.17 -20.29
C ASP A 145 -11.31 -4.39 -19.57
N PRO A 146 -10.48 -5.06 -18.75
CA PRO A 146 -9.42 -4.41 -17.96
C PRO A 146 -8.36 -3.69 -18.80
N TRP A 147 -8.11 -4.11 -20.03
CA TRP A 147 -7.13 -3.46 -20.91
C TRP A 147 -7.58 -2.06 -21.33
N MET A 148 -8.89 -1.83 -21.34
CA MET A 148 -9.46 -0.51 -21.61
C MET A 148 -9.40 0.39 -20.37
N GLU A 149 -9.34 -0.17 -19.17
CA GLU A 149 -9.20 0.60 -17.91
C GLU A 149 -7.81 1.21 -17.77
N GLY A 150 -6.77 0.53 -18.25
CA GLY A 150 -5.42 1.05 -18.17
C GLY A 150 -4.32 0.01 -17.96
N LEU A 151 -3.20 0.50 -17.45
CA LEU A 151 -2.01 -0.31 -17.22
C LEU A 151 -2.23 -1.28 -16.05
N GLN A 152 -1.96 -2.56 -16.31
CA GLN A 152 -1.99 -3.61 -15.29
C GLN A 152 -0.59 -3.81 -14.71
N LEU A 153 -0.44 -3.50 -13.43
CA LEU A 153 0.78 -3.64 -12.67
C LEU A 153 0.66 -4.88 -11.79
N ASP A 154 1.46 -5.91 -12.07
CA ASP A 154 1.34 -7.19 -11.40
C ASP A 154 2.55 -7.46 -10.48
N GLN A 155 2.47 -6.98 -9.24
CA GLN A 155 3.49 -7.18 -8.20
C GLN A 155 4.90 -6.75 -8.66
N LEU A 156 5.01 -5.57 -9.25
CA LEU A 156 6.29 -5.08 -9.78
C LEU A 156 7.15 -4.49 -8.66
N LYS A 157 8.38 -4.97 -8.54
CA LYS A 157 9.39 -4.32 -7.70
C LYS A 157 9.92 -3.08 -8.40
N ILE A 158 9.90 -1.95 -7.69
CA ILE A 158 10.48 -0.69 -8.14
C ILE A 158 11.86 -0.59 -7.48
N TYR A 159 12.92 -0.84 -8.27
CA TYR A 159 14.29 -0.67 -7.81
C TYR A 159 14.76 0.74 -8.19
N GLU A 160 15.30 1.49 -7.21
CA GLU A 160 16.02 2.76 -7.40
C GLU A 160 15.49 3.67 -8.54
N VAL A 161 14.20 3.87 -8.63
CA VAL A 161 13.66 4.92 -9.49
C VAL A 161 13.77 6.23 -8.74
N ARG A 162 14.99 6.79 -8.69
CA ARG A 162 15.25 8.08 -8.04
C ARG A 162 14.38 9.21 -8.59
N ASP A 163 13.93 9.10 -9.83
CA ASP A 163 13.17 10.17 -10.50
C ASP A 163 11.66 9.99 -10.46
N PHE A 164 11.14 8.80 -10.15
CA PHE A 164 9.70 8.54 -10.13
C PHE A 164 9.15 8.32 -8.71
N CYS A 165 9.98 7.84 -7.79
CA CYS A 165 9.59 7.58 -6.39
C CYS A 165 9.97 8.70 -5.42
N THR A 166 10.74 9.71 -5.81
CA THR A 166 11.00 10.89 -4.97
C THR A 166 9.72 11.67 -4.63
N ALA A 167 8.65 11.41 -5.37
CA ALA A 167 7.33 11.96 -5.04
C ALA A 167 6.52 11.13 -4.03
N LEU A 168 6.93 9.90 -3.70
CA LEU A 168 6.10 9.00 -2.88
C LEU A 168 6.82 8.42 -1.65
N VAL A 169 8.12 8.11 -1.71
CA VAL A 169 8.85 7.55 -0.55
C VAL A 169 10.32 7.99 -0.58
N GLY A 170 10.80 8.68 0.43
CA GLY A 170 12.22 9.02 0.59
C GLY A 170 13.09 7.82 0.96
N LEU A 171 14.40 7.97 0.75
CA LEU A 171 15.42 6.92 0.95
C LEU A 171 15.51 6.37 2.38
N GLU A 172 14.84 7.00 3.35
CA GLU A 172 14.76 6.56 4.74
C GLU A 172 13.34 6.13 5.16
N GLY A 173 12.45 5.88 4.19
CA GLY A 173 11.06 5.51 4.46
C GLY A 173 10.15 6.71 4.75
N GLU A 174 10.63 7.93 4.55
CA GLU A 174 9.82 9.14 4.61
C GLU A 174 9.08 9.36 3.30
N LEU A 175 7.77 9.63 3.37
CA LEU A 175 7.01 10.11 2.22
C LEU A 175 7.52 11.51 1.87
N ILE A 176 8.14 11.66 0.70
CA ILE A 176 8.57 12.96 0.19
C ILE A 176 7.58 13.40 -0.89
N ALA A 177 7.09 14.63 -0.73
CA ALA A 177 6.24 15.33 -1.68
C ALA A 177 6.98 15.69 -2.98
#